data_abbfaffcc76786e6bae7f2e3e6a5e953
#
_entry.id   abbfaffcc76786e6bae7f2e3e6a5e953
#
_cell.length_a   1.000
_cell.length_b   1.000
_cell.length_c   1.000
_cell.angle_alpha   90.00
_cell.angle_beta   90.00
_cell.angle_gamma   90.00
#
_symmetry.space_group_name_H-M   'P 1'
#
loop_
_entity.id
_entity.type
_entity.pdbx_description
1 polymer ?
#
loop_
_entity_poly.entity_id
_entity_poly.type
_entity_poly.pdbx_seq_one_letter_code
_entity_poly.pdbx_strand_id
1 'polypeptide(L)'
;NKNVFFYDFEYSGLDHPIKLICDTYYQPEKRIDKKYFLIFIKELERIFKFKIPENFFIFEKLLKIKMMLIILNIFVTSNISNLTKSIDKKKLNKLKLERLNKAINYIKIPFIYE
;
A
#
# COMPACT_ATOMS: atom_id res chain seq x y z
N ASN A 1 -27.99 6.46 -10.35
CA ASN A 1 -26.58 6.77 -10.62
C ASN A 1 -25.89 6.99 -9.29
N LYS A 2 -24.89 6.16 -8.97
CA LYS A 2 -24.00 6.39 -7.81
C LYS A 2 -22.82 7.23 -8.30
N ASN A 3 -22.72 8.46 -7.84
CA ASN A 3 -21.57 9.30 -8.11
C ASN A 3 -20.40 8.85 -7.24
N VAL A 4 -19.20 8.81 -7.82
CA VAL A 4 -17.95 8.57 -7.11
C VAL A 4 -17.22 9.90 -7.02
N PHE A 5 -16.82 10.27 -5.82
CA PHE A 5 -16.06 11.48 -5.56
C PHE A 5 -14.64 11.10 -5.12
N PHE A 6 -13.65 11.78 -5.69
CA PHE A 6 -12.25 11.68 -5.29
C PHE A 6 -11.89 12.94 -4.51
N TYR A 7 -11.16 12.78 -3.42
CA TYR A 7 -10.68 13.85 -2.56
C TYR A 7 -9.29 13.51 -2.01
N ASP A 8 -8.67 14.47 -1.33
CA ASP A 8 -7.35 14.29 -0.72
C ASP A 8 -6.21 14.17 -1.75
N PHE A 9 -6.07 15.22 -2.57
CA PHE A 9 -5.06 15.29 -3.63
C PHE A 9 -3.74 15.94 -3.19
N GLU A 10 -3.51 16.16 -1.90
CA GLU A 10 -2.34 16.89 -1.41
C GLU A 10 -0.99 16.25 -1.78
N TYR A 11 -0.99 14.90 -2.00
CA TYR A 11 0.17 14.15 -2.46
C TYR A 11 0.05 13.68 -3.91
N SER A 12 -0.92 14.20 -4.66
CA SER A 12 -1.07 13.84 -6.07
C SER A 12 0.05 14.46 -6.91
N GLY A 13 0.52 13.73 -7.92
CA GLY A 13 1.59 14.16 -8.80
C GLY A 13 1.72 13.26 -10.01
N LEU A 14 2.65 13.61 -10.90
CA LEU A 14 3.02 12.75 -12.02
C LEU A 14 3.84 11.57 -11.51
N ASP A 15 3.34 10.36 -11.76
CA ASP A 15 4.00 9.13 -11.37
C ASP A 15 3.77 8.03 -12.41
N HIS A 16 4.57 6.96 -12.34
CA HIS A 16 4.47 5.87 -13.31
C HIS A 16 3.22 5.01 -13.02
N PRO A 17 2.44 4.57 -14.03
CA PRO A 17 1.24 3.74 -13.82
C PRO A 17 1.47 2.46 -13.03
N ILE A 18 2.67 1.84 -13.12
CA ILE A 18 3.06 0.68 -12.31
C ILE A 18 2.96 0.97 -10.81
N LYS A 19 3.39 2.16 -10.39
CA LYS A 19 3.31 2.54 -8.98
C LYS A 19 1.85 2.63 -8.52
N LEU A 20 0.98 3.25 -9.32
CA LEU A 20 -0.45 3.29 -9.05
C LEU A 20 -1.05 1.88 -8.92
N ILE A 21 -0.70 0.96 -9.81
CA ILE A 21 -1.12 -0.44 -9.77
C ILE A 21 -0.71 -1.08 -8.43
N CYS A 22 0.56 -1.00 -8.08
CA CYS A 22 1.08 -1.63 -6.87
C CYS A 22 0.58 -0.94 -5.59
N ASP A 23 0.55 0.38 -5.53
CA ASP A 23 0.05 1.12 -4.37
C ASP A 23 -1.44 0.82 -4.12
N THR A 24 -2.23 0.60 -5.17
CA THR A 24 -3.64 0.22 -5.07
C THR A 24 -3.81 -1.23 -4.60
N TYR A 25 -3.05 -2.17 -5.15
CA TYR A 25 -3.15 -3.59 -4.78
C TYR A 25 -2.62 -3.87 -3.38
N TYR A 26 -1.50 -3.24 -3.04
CA TYR A 26 -0.81 -3.42 -1.76
C TYR A 26 -1.26 -2.44 -0.68
N GLN A 27 -2.42 -1.76 -0.86
CA GLN A 27 -2.98 -0.87 0.17
C GLN A 27 -3.19 -1.63 1.49
N PRO A 28 -2.53 -1.20 2.61
CA PRO A 28 -2.56 -1.96 3.85
C PRO A 28 -3.91 -1.98 4.57
N GLU A 29 -4.74 -0.95 4.37
CA GLU A 29 -5.98 -0.78 5.13
C GLU A 29 -7.17 -1.49 4.49
N LYS A 30 -7.29 -1.44 3.15
CA LYS A 30 -8.41 -2.05 2.46
C LYS A 30 -7.97 -2.61 1.11
N ARG A 31 -8.04 -3.92 0.98
CA ARG A 31 -7.70 -4.62 -0.27
C ARG A 31 -8.89 -4.68 -1.22
N ILE A 32 -8.59 -4.54 -2.51
CA ILE A 32 -9.54 -4.79 -3.59
C ILE A 32 -9.50 -6.28 -3.94
N ASP A 33 -10.65 -6.89 -4.19
CA ASP A 33 -10.74 -8.26 -4.72
C ASP A 33 -9.97 -8.36 -6.05
N LYS A 34 -9.16 -9.41 -6.19
CA LYS A 34 -8.27 -9.63 -7.34
C LYS A 34 -9.01 -9.51 -8.68
N LYS A 35 -10.25 -10.00 -8.79
CA LYS A 35 -11.04 -9.94 -10.02
C LYS A 35 -11.34 -8.50 -10.47
N TYR A 36 -11.69 -7.61 -9.53
CA TYR A 36 -11.93 -6.20 -9.83
C TYR A 36 -10.63 -5.46 -10.10
N PHE A 37 -9.57 -5.86 -9.41
CA PHE A 37 -8.26 -5.30 -9.61
C PHE A 37 -7.69 -5.60 -11.01
N LEU A 38 -7.91 -6.80 -11.54
CA LEU A 38 -7.51 -7.15 -12.91
C LEU A 38 -8.29 -6.34 -13.98
N ILE A 39 -9.56 -6.00 -13.70
CA ILE A 39 -10.33 -5.08 -14.56
C ILE A 39 -9.71 -3.69 -14.51
N PHE A 40 -9.36 -3.21 -13.30
CA PHE A 40 -8.70 -1.92 -13.11
C PHE A 40 -7.39 -1.82 -13.90
N ILE A 41 -6.53 -2.85 -13.86
CA ILE A 41 -5.28 -2.89 -14.65
C ILE A 41 -5.57 -2.75 -16.15
N LYS A 42 -6.51 -3.53 -16.69
CA LYS A 42 -6.88 -3.46 -18.11
C LYS A 42 -7.35 -2.07 -18.51
N GLU A 43 -8.14 -1.41 -17.69
CA GLU A 43 -8.60 -0.05 -17.97
C GLU A 43 -7.44 0.96 -17.89
N LEU A 44 -6.50 0.81 -16.97
CA LEU A 44 -5.31 1.65 -16.93
C LEU A 44 -4.45 1.49 -18.18
N GLU A 45 -4.19 0.24 -18.62
CA GLU A 45 -3.44 -0.03 -19.86
C GLU A 45 -4.12 0.62 -21.08
N ARG A 46 -5.46 0.57 -21.14
CA ARG A 46 -6.25 1.17 -22.22
C ARG A 46 -6.17 2.70 -22.19
N ILE A 47 -6.34 3.33 -21.02
CA ILE A 47 -6.40 4.79 -20.86
C ILE A 47 -5.01 5.41 -21.08
N PHE A 48 -4.00 4.86 -20.47
CA PHE A 48 -2.63 5.40 -20.52
C PHE A 48 -1.82 4.87 -21.71
N LYS A 49 -2.39 3.96 -22.52
CA LYS A 49 -1.75 3.35 -23.69
C LYS A 49 -0.37 2.74 -23.37
N PHE A 50 -0.24 2.12 -22.20
CA PHE A 50 0.98 1.41 -21.80
C PHE A 50 0.73 -0.09 -21.70
N LYS A 51 1.80 -0.88 -21.64
CA LYS A 51 1.75 -2.30 -21.30
C LYS A 51 2.58 -2.56 -20.07
N ILE A 52 2.14 -3.49 -19.24
CA ILE A 52 2.93 -3.93 -18.10
C ILE A 52 4.23 -4.55 -18.62
N PRO A 53 5.41 -4.05 -18.20
CA PRO A 53 6.68 -4.55 -18.68
C PRO A 53 7.00 -5.94 -18.09
N GLU A 54 7.82 -6.72 -18.79
CA GLU A 54 8.24 -8.06 -18.37
C GLU A 54 8.91 -8.08 -16.99
N ASN A 55 9.63 -7.02 -16.64
CA ASN A 55 10.29 -6.88 -15.34
C ASN A 55 9.39 -6.31 -14.24
N PHE A 56 8.06 -6.26 -14.47
CA PHE A 56 7.09 -5.74 -13.50
C PHE A 56 7.25 -6.35 -12.10
N PHE A 57 7.57 -7.66 -12.02
CA PHE A 57 7.74 -8.36 -10.74
C PHE A 57 8.83 -7.74 -9.83
N ILE A 58 9.84 -7.07 -10.41
CA ILE A 58 10.88 -6.38 -9.63
C ILE A 58 10.27 -5.16 -8.93
N PHE A 59 9.52 -4.34 -9.68
CA PHE A 59 8.81 -3.19 -9.13
C PHE A 59 7.78 -3.60 -8.09
N GLU A 60 7.06 -4.68 -8.36
CA GLU A 60 6.07 -5.24 -7.45
C GLU A 60 6.70 -5.61 -6.10
N LYS A 61 7.83 -6.33 -6.11
CA LYS A 61 8.58 -6.67 -4.89
C LYS A 61 9.03 -5.44 -4.12
N LEU A 62 9.60 -4.45 -4.81
CA LEU A 62 10.07 -3.21 -4.18
C LEU A 62 8.93 -2.43 -3.54
N LEU A 63 7.81 -2.29 -4.24
CA LEU A 63 6.65 -1.56 -3.73
C LEU A 63 5.94 -2.31 -2.60
N LYS A 64 5.93 -3.63 -2.63
CA LYS A 64 5.46 -4.44 -1.51
C LYS A 64 6.33 -4.24 -0.27
N ILE A 65 7.66 -4.20 -0.40
CA ILE A 65 8.59 -3.89 0.68
C ILE A 65 8.34 -2.48 1.21
N LYS A 66 8.20 -1.48 0.33
CA LYS A 66 7.85 -0.10 0.70
C LYS A 66 6.61 -0.06 1.60
N MET A 67 5.54 -0.75 1.22
CA MET A 67 4.31 -0.79 2.01
C MET A 67 4.50 -1.48 3.37
N MET A 68 5.32 -2.52 3.45
CA MET A 68 5.70 -3.14 4.73
C MET A 68 6.43 -2.16 5.64
N LEU A 69 7.38 -1.38 5.09
CA LEU A 69 8.10 -0.36 5.86
C LEU A 69 7.16 0.73 6.38
N ILE A 70 6.14 1.11 5.61
CA ILE A 70 5.09 2.04 6.05
C ILE A 70 4.32 1.46 7.26
N ILE A 71 3.94 0.17 7.22
CA ILE A 71 3.28 -0.49 8.35
C ILE A 71 4.17 -0.48 9.59
N LEU A 72 5.49 -0.69 9.41
CA LEU A 72 6.49 -0.76 10.48
C LEU A 72 7.02 0.62 10.91
N ASN A 73 6.55 1.70 10.34
CA ASN A 73 7.04 3.06 10.62
C ASN A 73 6.91 3.45 12.12
N ILE A 74 6.02 2.80 12.87
CA ILE A 74 5.88 2.98 14.31
C ILE A 74 7.14 2.59 15.11
N PHE A 75 8.06 1.82 14.51
CA PHE A 75 9.31 1.41 15.16
C PHE A 75 10.43 2.42 14.96
N VAL A 76 10.24 3.46 14.13
CA VAL A 76 11.23 4.52 13.92
C VAL A 76 11.22 5.47 15.12
N THR A 77 12.40 5.70 15.70
CA THR A 77 12.58 6.42 16.98
C THR A 77 11.97 7.83 16.98
N SER A 78 12.06 8.57 15.86
CA SER A 78 11.46 9.90 15.70
C SER A 78 9.93 9.88 15.84
N ASN A 79 9.29 8.85 15.32
CA ASN A 79 7.83 8.71 15.41
C ASN A 79 7.40 8.26 16.81
N ILE A 80 8.23 7.46 17.49
CA ILE A 80 7.97 7.06 18.87
C ILE A 80 7.99 8.27 19.81
N SER A 81 8.95 9.18 19.67
CA SER A 81 9.06 10.37 20.53
C SER A 81 7.82 11.27 20.50
N ASN A 82 7.16 11.35 19.35
CA ASN A 82 5.91 12.10 19.20
C ASN A 82 4.71 11.34 19.79
N LEU A 83 4.68 10.01 19.62
CA LEU A 83 3.61 9.15 20.15
C LEU A 83 3.68 8.98 21.68
N THR A 84 4.89 8.90 22.27
CA THR A 84 5.04 8.74 23.73
C THR A 84 4.63 9.97 24.53
N LYS A 85 4.53 11.15 23.89
CA LYS A 85 3.99 12.34 24.54
C LYS A 85 2.47 12.28 24.74
N SER A 86 1.77 11.44 23.96
CA SER A 86 0.30 11.39 23.91
C SER A 86 -0.29 10.02 24.27
N ILE A 87 0.52 8.95 24.31
CA ILE A 87 0.04 7.58 24.48
C ILE A 87 0.81 6.88 25.61
N ASP A 88 0.08 6.22 26.50
CA ASP A 88 0.63 5.39 27.54
C ASP A 88 1.48 4.25 26.97
N LYS A 89 2.57 3.89 27.67
CA LYS A 89 3.54 2.85 27.28
C LYS A 89 2.87 1.50 26.97
N LYS A 90 1.84 1.13 27.75
CA LYS A 90 1.09 -0.11 27.54
C LYS A 90 0.32 -0.09 26.21
N LYS A 91 -0.32 1.03 25.89
CA LYS A 91 -1.01 1.22 24.60
C LYS A 91 -0.05 1.23 23.43
N LEU A 92 1.13 1.86 23.60
CA LEU A 92 2.17 1.88 22.58
C LEU A 92 2.69 0.47 22.26
N ASN A 93 2.96 -0.36 23.29
CA ASN A 93 3.39 -1.73 23.07
C ASN A 93 2.35 -2.58 22.38
N LYS A 94 1.07 -2.42 22.73
CA LYS A 94 -0.04 -3.08 22.04
C LYS A 94 -0.08 -2.69 20.56
N LEU A 95 0.01 -1.40 20.26
CA LEU A 95 0.00 -0.89 18.90
C LEU A 95 1.20 -1.41 18.07
N LYS A 96 2.39 -1.48 18.67
CA LYS A 96 3.57 -2.08 18.04
C LYS A 96 3.34 -3.55 17.68
N LEU A 97 2.78 -4.33 18.60
CA LEU A 97 2.47 -5.74 18.36
C LEU A 97 1.44 -5.91 17.23
N GLU A 98 0.40 -5.08 17.22
CA GLU A 98 -0.61 -5.07 16.15
C GLU A 98 0.02 -4.76 14.79
N ARG A 99 0.91 -3.75 14.71
CA ARG A 99 1.61 -3.38 13.46
C ARG A 99 2.59 -4.47 13.01
N LEU A 100 3.29 -5.11 13.94
CA LEU A 100 4.17 -6.24 13.62
C LEU A 100 3.39 -7.41 13.04
N ASN A 101 2.30 -7.82 13.68
CA ASN A 101 1.44 -8.89 13.20
C ASN A 101 0.82 -8.54 11.82
N LYS A 102 0.44 -7.27 11.61
CA LYS A 102 -0.04 -6.78 10.31
C LYS A 102 1.04 -6.93 9.25
N ALA A 103 2.29 -6.57 9.53
CA ALA A 103 3.41 -6.70 8.60
C ALA A 103 3.72 -8.18 8.27
N ILE A 104 3.70 -9.07 9.27
CA ILE A 104 3.89 -10.52 9.07
C ILE A 104 2.80 -11.10 8.14
N ASN A 105 1.55 -10.70 8.35
CA ASN A 105 0.46 -11.13 7.48
C ASN A 105 0.55 -10.51 6.09
N TYR A 106 1.09 -9.30 5.99
CA TYR A 106 1.27 -8.60 4.74
C TYR A 106 2.28 -9.29 3.81
N ILE A 107 3.34 -9.90 4.35
CA ILE A 107 4.32 -10.68 3.57
C ILE A 107 3.63 -11.82 2.79
N LYS A 108 2.58 -12.41 3.36
CA LYS A 108 1.85 -13.54 2.79
C LYS A 108 0.90 -13.15 1.64
N ILE A 109 0.73 -11.85 1.35
CA ILE A 109 -0.09 -11.42 0.23
C ILE A 109 0.52 -11.93 -1.07
N PRO A 110 -0.23 -12.68 -1.92
CA PRO A 110 0.28 -13.17 -3.19
C PRO A 110 0.66 -12.02 -4.11
N PHE A 111 1.53 -12.28 -5.07
CA PHE A 111 1.81 -11.34 -6.14
C PHE A 111 0.60 -11.20 -7.08
N ILE A 112 0.57 -10.09 -7.84
CA ILE A 112 -0.57 -9.76 -8.70
C ILE A 112 -0.82 -10.86 -9.74
N TYR A 113 0.24 -11.43 -10.29
CA TYR A 113 0.18 -12.44 -11.35
C TYR A 113 0.54 -13.87 -10.87
N GLU A 114 0.50 -14.11 -9.57
CA GLU A 114 0.48 -15.49 -9.01
C GLU A 114 -0.97 -16.05 -9.01
#